data_f3b6516435dbc710d54037ef3a3872c9
#
_entry.id   f3b6516435dbc710d54037ef3a3872c9
#
_cell.length_a   1.000
_cell.length_b   1.000
_cell.length_c   1.000
_cell.angle_alpha   90.00
_cell.angle_beta   90.00
_cell.angle_gamma   90.00
#
_symmetry.space_group_name_H-M   'P 1'
#
loop_
_entity.id
_entity.type
_entity.pdbx_description
1 polymer ?
#
loop_
_entity_poly.entity_id
_entity_poly.type
_entity_poly.pdbx_seq_one_letter_code
_entity_poly.pdbx_strand_id
1 'polypeptide(L)' 'GGRLVYSTCSIDAEEDGLLVREFLKDHPEWTLKEEKLVLPQEEKSDGAYAALLICA' A
#
# COMPACT_ATOMS: atom_id res chain seq x y z
N GLY A 1 7.16 5.68 18.10
CA GLY A 1 7.05 5.44 16.72
C GLY A 1 7.11 3.99 16.32
N GLY A 2 6.30 3.68 15.34
CA GLY A 2 6.26 2.34 14.78
C GLY A 2 6.36 2.39 13.28
N ARG A 3 6.59 1.26 12.69
CA ARG A 3 6.71 1.15 11.26
C ARG A 3 5.97 -0.10 10.78
N LEU A 4 5.18 0.07 9.73
CA LEU A 4 4.40 -1.02 9.18
C LEU A 4 4.61 -1.08 7.67
N VAL A 5 4.96 -2.25 7.17
CA VAL A 5 5.09 -2.45 5.74
C VAL A 5 3.95 -3.35 5.29
N TYR A 6 3.15 -2.84 4.39
CA TYR A 6 2.05 -3.58 3.80
C TYR A 6 2.38 -3.86 2.34
N SER A 7 2.41 -5.11 1.96
CA SER A 7 2.70 -5.46 0.58
C SER A 7 1.86 -6.66 0.16
N THR A 8 1.51 -6.68 -1.10
CA THR A 8 0.66 -7.75 -1.63
C THR A 8 0.87 -7.87 -3.12
N CYS A 9 0.67 -9.07 -3.63
CA CYS A 9 0.65 -9.33 -5.06
C CYS A 9 -0.80 -9.52 -5.44
N SER A 10 -1.31 -8.65 -6.30
CA SER A 10 -2.72 -8.67 -6.64
C SER A 10 -2.93 -8.07 -8.01
N ILE A 11 -3.87 -8.62 -8.75
CA ILE A 11 -4.27 -8.01 -10.01
C ILE A 11 -5.08 -6.73 -9.77
N ASP A 12 -5.58 -6.55 -8.57
CA ASP A 12 -6.32 -5.34 -8.20
C ASP A 12 -5.49 -4.50 -7.25
N ALA A 13 -4.28 -4.19 -7.64
CA ALA A 13 -3.38 -3.42 -6.79
C ALA A 13 -3.95 -2.06 -6.43
N GLU A 14 -4.80 -1.51 -7.30
CA GLU A 14 -5.41 -0.22 -7.02
C GLU A 14 -6.31 -0.28 -5.79
N GLU A 15 -6.99 -1.40 -5.60
CA GLU A 15 -7.84 -1.55 -4.43
C GLU A 15 -7.02 -1.60 -3.14
N ASP A 16 -5.81 -2.12 -3.24
CA ASP A 16 -4.93 -2.15 -2.07
C ASP A 16 -4.58 -0.74 -1.62
N GLY A 17 -4.40 0.17 -2.58
CA GLY A 17 -4.15 1.56 -2.25
C GLY A 17 -5.33 2.19 -1.54
N LEU A 18 -6.54 1.85 -1.98
CA LEU A 18 -7.73 2.36 -1.32
C LEU A 18 -7.87 1.83 0.10
N LEU A 19 -7.51 0.57 0.31
CA LEU A 19 -7.54 -0.01 1.64
C LEU A 19 -6.58 0.69 2.58
N VAL A 20 -5.40 1.01 2.08
CA VAL A 20 -4.42 1.73 2.89
C VAL A 20 -4.94 3.11 3.26
N ARG A 21 -5.57 3.80 2.32
CA ARG A 21 -6.10 5.11 2.60
C ARG A 21 -7.24 5.05 3.62
N GLU A 22 -8.06 4.02 3.54
CA GLU A 22 -9.11 3.84 4.53
C GLU A 22 -8.54 3.56 5.91
N PHE A 23 -7.47 2.77 5.96
CA PHE A 23 -6.78 2.50 7.20
C PHE A 23 -6.26 3.79 7.83
N LEU A 24 -5.63 4.63 7.01
CA LEU A 24 -5.07 5.88 7.49
C LEU A 24 -6.16 6.83 7.98
N LYS A 25 -7.30 6.77 7.37
CA LYS A 25 -8.41 7.61 7.79
C LYS A 25 -8.90 7.23 9.18
N ASP A 26 -8.91 5.93 9.47
CA ASP A 26 -9.34 5.44 10.78
C ASP A 26 -8.22 5.52 11.81
N HIS A 27 -6.98 5.64 11.35
CA HIS A 27 -5.83 5.64 12.25
C HIS A 27 -4.94 6.83 11.92
N PRO A 28 -5.35 8.03 12.33
CA PRO A 28 -4.61 9.24 11.97
C PRO A 28 -3.19 9.31 12.55
N GLU A 29 -2.89 8.45 13.51
CA GLU A 29 -1.54 8.43 14.06
C GLU A 29 -0.53 7.84 13.07
N TRP A 30 -1.01 7.17 12.01
CA TRP A 30 -0.16 6.59 10.99
C TRP A 30 -0.07 7.51 9.79
N THR A 31 1.08 7.49 9.14
CA THR A 31 1.32 8.30 7.94
C THR A 31 1.90 7.42 6.85
N LEU A 32 1.45 7.63 5.63
CA LEU A 32 1.99 6.93 4.47
C LEU A 32 3.32 7.58 4.09
N LYS A 33 4.40 6.85 4.26
CA LYS A 33 5.72 7.35 3.95
C LYS A 33 6.13 7.04 2.52
N GLU A 34 5.86 5.82 2.08
CA GLU A 34 6.22 5.39 0.74
C GLU A 34 5.17 4.48 0.18
N GLU A 35 4.99 4.54 -1.12
CA GLU A 35 4.00 3.72 -1.79
C GLU A 35 4.53 3.34 -3.16
N LYS A 36 4.39 2.08 -3.52
CA LYS A 36 4.83 1.60 -4.81
C LYS A 36 3.74 0.76 -5.43
N LEU A 37 3.43 1.04 -6.67
CA LEU A 37 2.40 0.32 -7.40
C LEU A 37 2.98 -0.21 -8.70
N VAL A 38 2.86 -1.51 -8.93
CA VAL A 38 3.29 -2.13 -10.17
C VAL A 38 2.06 -2.69 -10.86
N LEU A 39 1.80 -2.22 -12.07
CA LEU A 39 0.64 -2.65 -12.82
C LEU A 39 0.91 -3.97 -13.53
N PRO A 40 -0.10 -4.84 -13.59
CA PRO A 40 0.12 -6.18 -14.17
C PRO A 40 0.53 -6.17 -15.64
N GLN A 41 0.05 -5.21 -16.41
CA GLN A 41 0.30 -5.21 -17.84
C GLN A 41 1.71 -4.76 -18.19
N GLU A 42 2.47 -4.27 -17.24
CA GLU A 42 3.82 -3.81 -17.52
C GLU A 42 4.81 -4.95 -17.62
N GLU A 43 4.55 -6.00 -16.90
CA GLU A 43 5.36 -7.20 -16.96
C GLU A 43 4.40 -8.36 -17.06
N LYS A 44 4.87 -9.47 -17.46
CA LYS A 44 3.99 -10.62 -17.62
C LYS A 44 3.67 -11.24 -16.27
N SER A 45 3.50 -10.42 -15.27
CA SER A 45 3.25 -10.89 -13.92
C SER A 45 2.03 -10.20 -13.36
N ASP A 46 1.58 -10.69 -12.23
CA ASP A 46 0.52 -10.04 -11.50
C ASP A 46 1.01 -8.71 -10.96
N GLY A 47 0.10 -7.82 -10.74
CA GLY A 47 0.46 -6.55 -10.16
C GLY A 47 0.97 -6.71 -8.73
N ALA A 48 1.56 -5.65 -8.23
CA ALA A 48 2.07 -5.65 -6.86
C ALA A 48 1.86 -4.29 -6.25
N TYR A 49 1.66 -4.27 -4.94
CA TYR A 49 1.49 -3.04 -4.21
C TYR A 49 2.26 -3.12 -2.90
N ALA A 50 2.92 -2.04 -2.55
CA ALA A 50 3.64 -1.96 -1.29
C ALA A 50 3.48 -0.57 -0.71
N ALA A 51 3.33 -0.51 0.60
CA ALA A 51 3.19 0.76 1.30
C ALA A 51 3.97 0.70 2.60
N LEU A 52 4.65 1.79 2.90
CA LEU A 52 5.36 1.94 4.16
C LEU A 52 4.65 2.99 5.00
N LEU A 53 4.18 2.57 6.15
CA LEU A 53 3.45 3.45 7.06
C LEU A 53 4.30 3.69 8.30
N ILE A 54 4.21 4.89 8.82
CA ILE A 54 4.96 5.26 10.01
C ILE A 54 4.00 5.84 11.03
N CYS A 55 4.16 5.42 12.27
CA CYS A 55 3.37 5.93 13.39
C CYS A 55 4.22 6.92 14.16
N ALA A 56 3.64 8.05 14.44
CA ALA A 56 4.34 9.10 15.16
C ALA A 56 4.63 8.72 16.62
#